data_641cd5f3a545b8f5b00af17af17b5a63
#
_entry.id   641cd5f3a545b8f5b00af17af17b5a63
#
_cell.length_a   1.000
_cell.length_b   1.000
_cell.length_c   1.000
_cell.angle_alpha   90.00
_cell.angle_beta   90.00
_cell.angle_gamma   90.00
#
_symmetry.space_group_name_H-M   'P 1'
#
loop_
_entity.id
_entity.type
_entity.pdbx_description
1 polymer ?
#
loop_
_entity_poly.entity_id
_entity_poly.type
_entity_poly.pdbx_seq_one_letter_code
_entity_poly.pdbx_strand_id
1 'polypeptide(L)'
;GTQYDINAYGTSNDFSWVTGGQFNQSFDRLIFMPSEFVAGVEYSVNNLEDIQLAYDRTLLQNINIASVFAQNEWKNSKMGFLIGARVDKHNLIDDIVVSPRANFRYVFMDNLTARLSYSSGYRAPQAFDEDLHIMAVGGEVAIIELSPDLKPEYSNSFSGSLNWSSNIRGGEFNILAEGFYTTLNDVFILKENGTDAQGNILMERTNGSGAYVAGVNVEATYTPIRDLNMQIGYTFQKSRYKEPEVWSENPNIEPQKRMFRTPDHYGFMTVDYTMFDALNIALSGTYTGSMLVQHFAGYIAEDVEMTTPNFFDMGIKIAYDYKLSNNNVIQFNGGVKNVFNSYQDDFDQGADRDAGYIYGPALPRTFFLGLK
;
A
#
# COMPACT_ATOMS: atom_id res chain seq x y z
N GLY A 1 -19.00 -28.21 -20.99
CA GLY A 1 -18.76 -27.05 -21.85
C GLY A 1 -19.28 -25.83 -21.13
N THR A 2 -18.37 -25.07 -20.59
CA THR A 2 -18.70 -23.76 -20.01
C THR A 2 -19.22 -22.90 -21.15
N GLN A 3 -20.51 -22.66 -21.14
CA GLN A 3 -21.12 -21.63 -21.94
C GLN A 3 -20.62 -20.32 -21.35
N TYR A 4 -19.76 -19.61 -22.07
CA TYR A 4 -19.40 -18.24 -21.71
C TYR A 4 -20.72 -17.45 -21.72
N ASP A 5 -21.14 -17.00 -20.56
CA ASP A 5 -22.31 -16.16 -20.46
C ASP A 5 -21.98 -14.84 -21.18
N ILE A 6 -22.72 -14.55 -22.24
CA ILE A 6 -22.54 -13.34 -23.05
C ILE A 6 -22.78 -12.07 -22.19
N ASN A 7 -23.45 -12.21 -21.05
CA ASN A 7 -23.76 -11.14 -20.09
C ASN A 7 -22.73 -11.02 -18.97
N ALA A 8 -21.67 -11.82 -18.96
CA ALA A 8 -20.62 -11.75 -17.93
C ALA A 8 -19.77 -10.44 -17.98
N TYR A 9 -19.98 -9.63 -19.02
CA TYR A 9 -19.33 -8.34 -19.15
C TYR A 9 -20.10 -7.25 -18.40
N GLY A 10 -19.40 -6.50 -17.56
CA GLY A 10 -19.90 -5.28 -16.95
C GLY A 10 -19.43 -4.05 -17.73
N THR A 11 -20.03 -2.93 -17.42
CA THR A 11 -19.58 -1.60 -17.82
C THR A 11 -19.41 -0.75 -16.58
N SER A 12 -18.25 -0.10 -16.46
CA SER A 12 -17.97 0.85 -15.38
C SER A 12 -17.74 2.23 -15.98
N ASN A 13 -18.42 3.23 -15.45
CA ASN A 13 -18.28 4.63 -15.81
C ASN A 13 -17.96 5.43 -14.56
N ASP A 14 -16.75 5.99 -14.51
CA ASP A 14 -16.29 6.82 -13.39
C ASP A 14 -16.00 8.22 -13.88
N PHE A 15 -16.63 9.21 -13.23
CA PHE A 15 -16.36 10.63 -13.42
C PHE A 15 -15.81 11.22 -12.13
N SER A 16 -14.55 11.64 -12.16
CA SER A 16 -13.88 12.32 -11.06
C SER A 16 -13.52 13.76 -11.42
N TRP A 17 -13.87 14.68 -10.53
CA TRP A 17 -13.52 16.10 -10.67
C TRP A 17 -13.07 16.68 -9.33
N VAL A 18 -11.94 17.38 -9.35
CA VAL A 18 -11.40 18.06 -8.17
C VAL A 18 -11.08 19.51 -8.54
N THR A 19 -11.49 20.43 -7.70
CA THR A 19 -11.14 21.85 -7.81
C THR A 19 -10.76 22.39 -6.44
N GLY A 20 -9.88 23.38 -6.43
CA GLY A 20 -9.48 24.01 -5.18
C GLY A 20 -8.68 25.26 -5.38
N GLY A 21 -8.48 25.97 -4.29
CA GLY A 21 -7.64 27.16 -4.22
C GLY A 21 -6.79 27.13 -2.96
N GLN A 22 -5.54 27.56 -3.08
CA GLN A 22 -4.59 27.58 -1.97
C GLN A 22 -3.93 28.94 -1.89
N PHE A 23 -3.75 29.42 -0.67
CA PHE A 23 -3.02 30.63 -0.32
C PHE A 23 -1.77 30.24 0.49
N ASN A 24 -0.62 30.78 0.10
CA ASN A 24 0.66 30.60 0.79
C ASN A 24 1.21 31.95 1.20
N GLN A 25 1.68 32.04 2.45
CA GLN A 25 2.28 33.25 2.99
C GLN A 25 3.50 32.92 3.86
N SER A 26 4.63 33.50 3.50
CA SER A 26 5.84 33.46 4.33
C SER A 26 5.88 34.67 5.24
N PHE A 27 6.35 34.43 6.47
CA PHE A 27 6.58 35.45 7.49
C PHE A 27 8.03 35.36 7.96
N ASP A 28 8.73 36.49 8.01
CA ASP A 28 10.07 36.55 8.59
C ASP A 28 10.06 36.14 10.06
N ARG A 29 8.95 36.41 10.75
CA ARG A 29 8.68 35.95 12.10
C ARG A 29 7.18 35.92 12.38
N LEU A 30 6.64 34.76 12.70
CA LEU A 30 5.29 34.62 13.23
C LEU A 30 5.37 33.96 14.62
N ILE A 31 4.96 34.66 15.65
CA ILE A 31 5.04 34.30 17.09
C ILE A 31 6.51 34.20 17.53
N PHE A 32 7.30 33.20 17.16
CA PHE A 32 8.65 32.94 17.69
C PHE A 32 9.73 32.68 16.64
N MET A 33 9.38 32.21 15.43
CA MET A 33 10.33 31.88 14.34
C MET A 33 9.81 32.32 12.98
N PRO A 34 10.68 32.35 11.95
CA PRO A 34 10.23 32.38 10.56
C PRO A 34 9.25 31.27 10.27
N SER A 35 8.23 31.53 9.47
CA SER A 35 7.21 30.53 9.20
C SER A 35 6.62 30.63 7.81
N GLU A 36 6.04 29.52 7.38
CA GLU A 36 5.24 29.40 6.16
C GLU A 36 3.83 28.96 6.52
N PHE A 37 2.87 29.83 6.25
CA PHE A 37 1.44 29.55 6.43
C PHE A 37 0.84 29.14 5.10
N VAL A 38 0.04 28.06 5.13
CA VAL A 38 -0.71 27.56 3.98
C VAL A 38 -2.15 27.33 4.42
N ALA A 39 -3.10 27.87 3.67
CA ALA A 39 -4.52 27.59 3.84
C ALA A 39 -5.20 27.42 2.49
N GLY A 40 -6.24 26.61 2.44
CA GLY A 40 -6.94 26.38 1.20
C GLY A 40 -8.30 25.74 1.39
N VAL A 41 -9.00 25.69 0.27
CA VAL A 41 -10.30 25.01 0.12
C VAL A 41 -10.22 24.07 -1.05
N GLU A 42 -10.95 22.97 -0.98
CA GLU A 42 -11.02 21.98 -2.03
C GLU A 42 -12.44 21.42 -2.10
N TYR A 43 -12.89 21.12 -3.30
CA TYR A 43 -14.13 20.41 -3.53
C TYR A 43 -13.89 19.30 -4.53
N SER A 44 -14.26 18.08 -4.15
CA SER A 44 -14.14 16.90 -5.00
C SER A 44 -15.48 16.21 -5.19
N VAL A 45 -15.66 15.68 -6.40
CA VAL A 45 -16.82 14.88 -6.82
C VAL A 45 -16.29 13.61 -7.44
N ASN A 46 -16.89 12.48 -7.08
CA ASN A 46 -16.70 11.21 -7.78
C ASN A 46 -18.06 10.56 -7.98
N ASN A 47 -18.42 10.29 -9.24
CA ASN A 47 -19.63 9.60 -9.63
C ASN A 47 -19.24 8.29 -10.31
N LEU A 48 -19.64 7.19 -9.71
CA LEU A 48 -19.40 5.85 -10.21
C LEU A 48 -20.72 5.18 -10.56
N GLU A 49 -20.79 4.62 -11.76
CA GLU A 49 -21.83 3.69 -12.19
C GLU A 49 -21.15 2.40 -12.65
N ASP A 50 -21.41 1.30 -11.96
CA ASP A 50 -20.91 -0.01 -12.32
C ASP A 50 -22.10 -0.96 -12.55
N ILE A 51 -22.20 -1.51 -13.75
CA ILE A 51 -23.31 -2.38 -14.19
C ILE A 51 -22.74 -3.74 -14.56
N GLN A 52 -23.23 -4.77 -13.90
CA GLN A 52 -22.83 -6.17 -14.10
C GLN A 52 -24.08 -6.99 -14.48
N LEU A 53 -24.34 -7.08 -15.78
CA LEU A 53 -25.57 -7.65 -16.35
C LEU A 53 -25.80 -9.10 -15.96
N ALA A 54 -24.74 -9.91 -15.88
CA ALA A 54 -24.86 -11.34 -15.54
C ALA A 54 -25.39 -11.58 -14.11
N TYR A 55 -25.21 -10.60 -13.23
CA TYR A 55 -25.53 -10.70 -11.80
C TYR A 55 -26.68 -9.77 -11.41
N ASP A 56 -27.35 -9.15 -12.42
CA ASP A 56 -28.40 -8.14 -12.19
C ASP A 56 -27.98 -7.08 -11.17
N ARG A 57 -26.69 -6.72 -11.16
CA ARG A 57 -26.10 -5.81 -10.20
C ARG A 57 -25.82 -4.46 -10.83
N THR A 58 -26.32 -3.40 -10.20
CA THR A 58 -25.98 -2.02 -10.52
C THR A 58 -25.54 -1.31 -9.26
N LEU A 59 -24.31 -0.81 -9.26
CA LEU A 59 -23.78 0.03 -8.18
C LEU A 59 -23.73 1.48 -8.67
N LEU A 60 -24.46 2.34 -7.96
CA LEU A 60 -24.44 3.78 -8.17
C LEU A 60 -23.86 4.45 -6.94
N GLN A 61 -22.75 5.17 -7.11
CA GLN A 61 -22.08 5.87 -6.02
C GLN A 61 -21.83 7.32 -6.41
N ASN A 62 -22.27 8.22 -5.54
CA ASN A 62 -22.06 9.66 -5.70
C ASN A 62 -21.39 10.19 -4.45
N ILE A 63 -20.15 10.64 -4.59
CA ILE A 63 -19.31 11.17 -3.51
C ILE A 63 -19.07 12.65 -3.75
N ASN A 64 -19.31 13.45 -2.72
CA ASN A 64 -19.02 14.87 -2.70
C ASN A 64 -18.32 15.22 -1.39
N ILE A 65 -17.16 15.86 -1.50
CA ILE A 65 -16.37 16.27 -0.33
C ILE A 65 -16.03 17.74 -0.46
N ALA A 66 -16.48 18.53 0.49
CA ALA A 66 -16.06 19.92 0.67
C ALA A 66 -15.05 20.02 1.81
N SER A 67 -13.90 20.61 1.54
CA SER A 67 -12.76 20.62 2.44
C SER A 67 -12.21 22.00 2.67
N VAL A 68 -11.78 22.26 3.90
CA VAL A 68 -10.97 23.43 4.26
C VAL A 68 -9.76 22.93 5.03
N PHE A 69 -8.59 23.46 4.71
CA PHE A 69 -7.37 23.11 5.45
C PHE A 69 -6.52 24.33 5.76
N ALA A 70 -5.79 24.25 6.86
CA ALA A 70 -4.79 25.22 7.21
C ALA A 70 -3.63 24.56 7.94
N GLN A 71 -2.42 25.06 7.71
CA GLN A 71 -1.23 24.65 8.41
C GLN A 71 -0.23 25.79 8.52
N ASN A 72 0.61 25.71 9.53
CA ASN A 72 1.77 26.59 9.64
C ASN A 72 3.02 25.78 9.98
N GLU A 73 4.11 26.04 9.29
CA GLU A 73 5.43 25.49 9.58
C GLU A 73 6.33 26.60 10.09
N TRP A 74 6.84 26.47 11.31
CA TRP A 74 7.91 27.29 11.86
C TRP A 74 9.23 26.58 11.68
N LYS A 75 10.21 27.19 11.05
CA LYS A 75 11.48 26.53 10.78
C LYS A 75 12.68 27.47 10.84
N ASN A 76 13.80 26.89 11.27
CA ASN A 76 15.14 27.45 11.15
C ASN A 76 16.13 26.32 10.81
N SER A 77 17.44 26.62 10.81
CA SER A 77 18.50 25.64 10.51
C SER A 77 18.47 24.44 11.49
N LYS A 78 18.08 24.66 12.75
CA LYS A 78 18.19 23.65 13.82
C LYS A 78 16.89 22.89 14.08
N MET A 79 15.75 23.52 13.92
CA MET A 79 14.45 22.89 14.21
C MET A 79 13.37 23.33 13.23
N GLY A 80 12.39 22.46 13.06
CA GLY A 80 11.16 22.74 12.33
C GLY A 80 9.97 22.18 13.11
N PHE A 81 8.88 22.91 13.13
CA PHE A 81 7.64 22.52 13.77
C PHE A 81 6.46 22.86 12.87
N LEU A 82 5.66 21.87 12.51
CA LEU A 82 4.46 22.05 11.70
C LEU A 82 3.25 21.59 12.50
N ILE A 83 2.20 22.40 12.46
CA ILE A 83 0.84 22.03 12.90
C ILE A 83 -0.13 22.38 11.78
N GLY A 84 -1.08 21.50 11.50
CA GLY A 84 -2.14 21.72 10.56
C GLY A 84 -3.34 20.86 10.85
N ALA A 85 -4.45 21.20 10.21
CA ALA A 85 -5.66 20.39 10.19
C ALA A 85 -6.39 20.55 8.87
N ARG A 86 -7.09 19.50 8.47
CA ARG A 86 -8.07 19.48 7.40
C ARG A 86 -9.43 19.18 8.01
N VAL A 87 -10.44 19.86 7.52
CA VAL A 87 -11.84 19.69 7.90
C VAL A 87 -12.63 19.34 6.66
N ASP A 88 -13.24 18.17 6.66
CA ASP A 88 -13.99 17.64 5.54
C ASP A 88 -15.48 17.49 5.90
N LYS A 89 -16.35 17.92 4.98
CA LYS A 89 -17.75 17.53 4.95
C LYS A 89 -17.95 16.58 3.78
N HIS A 90 -18.08 15.31 4.12
CA HIS A 90 -18.35 14.21 3.18
C HIS A 90 -19.84 13.93 3.15
N ASN A 91 -20.44 13.70 1.97
CA ASN A 91 -21.89 13.47 1.86
C ASN A 91 -22.36 12.13 2.47
N LEU A 92 -21.47 11.13 2.56
CA LEU A 92 -21.75 9.82 3.19
C LEU A 92 -21.46 9.79 4.70
N ILE A 93 -21.07 10.90 5.30
CA ILE A 93 -20.74 10.99 6.73
C ILE A 93 -21.55 12.14 7.33
N ASP A 94 -22.35 11.83 8.35
CA ASP A 94 -23.20 12.82 8.98
C ASP A 94 -22.42 13.92 9.69
N ASP A 95 -21.32 13.55 10.34
CA ASP A 95 -20.46 14.46 11.07
C ASP A 95 -19.41 15.11 10.18
N ILE A 96 -18.85 16.22 10.66
CA ILE A 96 -17.66 16.83 10.08
C ILE A 96 -16.45 16.04 10.51
N VAL A 97 -15.59 15.67 9.56
CA VAL A 97 -14.33 14.96 9.84
C VAL A 97 -13.19 15.97 10.00
N VAL A 98 -12.47 15.86 11.10
CA VAL A 98 -11.28 16.67 11.37
C VAL A 98 -10.04 15.80 11.38
N SER A 99 -9.08 16.10 10.51
CA SER A 99 -7.82 15.36 10.34
C SER A 99 -6.64 16.26 10.73
N PRO A 100 -6.24 16.25 12.01
CA PRO A 100 -5.06 16.98 12.47
C PRO A 100 -3.76 16.32 12.05
N ARG A 101 -2.70 17.15 11.94
CA ARG A 101 -1.32 16.68 11.77
C ARG A 101 -0.34 17.57 12.50
N ALA A 102 0.74 16.97 12.99
CA ALA A 102 1.85 17.69 13.60
C ALA A 102 3.17 17.00 13.24
N ASN A 103 4.21 17.79 12.93
CA ASN A 103 5.54 17.27 12.66
C ASN A 103 6.56 18.12 13.43
N PHE A 104 7.57 17.46 13.95
CA PHE A 104 8.69 18.10 14.62
C PHE A 104 10.00 17.54 14.04
N ARG A 105 10.91 18.42 13.67
CA ARG A 105 12.26 18.10 13.20
C ARG A 105 13.28 18.78 14.08
N TYR A 106 14.32 18.04 14.47
CA TYR A 106 15.44 18.60 15.22
C TYR A 106 16.78 18.12 14.68
N VAL A 107 17.67 19.03 14.39
CA VAL A 107 19.04 18.78 13.92
C VAL A 107 19.96 18.82 15.14
N PHE A 108 20.40 17.67 15.61
CA PHE A 108 21.34 17.53 16.73
C PHE A 108 22.73 17.99 16.33
N MET A 109 23.15 17.52 15.14
CA MET A 109 24.42 17.81 14.49
C MET A 109 24.16 17.87 12.98
N ASP A 110 25.07 18.43 12.19
CA ASP A 110 24.93 18.56 10.73
C ASP A 110 24.61 17.22 10.05
N ASN A 111 25.03 16.15 10.67
CA ASN A 111 24.86 14.79 10.16
C ASN A 111 23.84 13.95 10.95
N LEU A 112 23.14 14.48 11.94
CA LEU A 112 22.14 13.76 12.73
C LEU A 112 20.86 14.57 12.91
N THR A 113 19.78 14.07 12.32
CA THR A 113 18.45 14.70 12.38
C THR A 113 17.43 13.72 12.96
N ALA A 114 16.61 14.18 13.91
CA ALA A 114 15.43 13.47 14.38
C ALA A 114 14.16 14.09 13.81
N ARG A 115 13.13 13.26 13.62
CA ARG A 115 11.77 13.67 13.25
C ARG A 115 10.76 12.93 14.09
N LEU A 116 9.68 13.62 14.46
CA LEU A 116 8.48 13.06 15.07
C LEU A 116 7.28 13.50 14.24
N SER A 117 6.37 12.61 13.99
CA SER A 117 5.17 12.88 13.20
C SER A 117 3.93 12.30 13.87
N TYR A 118 2.84 13.04 13.76
CA TYR A 118 1.50 12.59 14.07
C TYR A 118 0.57 13.00 12.93
N SER A 119 -0.31 12.10 12.51
CA SER A 119 -1.39 12.39 11.58
C SER A 119 -2.62 11.55 11.87
N SER A 120 -3.78 12.10 11.60
CA SER A 120 -5.05 11.41 11.59
C SER A 120 -5.62 11.40 10.18
N GLY A 121 -6.37 10.34 9.84
CA GLY A 121 -7.05 10.18 8.58
C GLY A 121 -8.32 9.35 8.73
N TYR A 122 -9.10 9.26 7.66
CA TYR A 122 -10.32 8.45 7.64
C TYR A 122 -10.53 7.80 6.27
N ARG A 123 -11.34 6.77 6.25
CA ARG A 123 -11.87 6.10 5.05
C ARG A 123 -13.39 6.13 5.14
N ALA A 124 -14.05 6.67 4.12
CA ALA A 124 -15.49 6.83 4.13
C ALA A 124 -16.21 5.48 3.89
N PRO A 125 -17.49 5.32 4.33
CA PRO A 125 -18.29 4.14 4.11
C PRO A 125 -18.82 4.09 2.66
N GLN A 126 -17.93 3.79 1.72
CA GLN A 126 -18.18 3.80 0.29
C GLN A 126 -17.69 2.50 -0.35
N ALA A 127 -18.15 2.19 -1.55
CA ALA A 127 -17.56 1.12 -2.35
C ALA A 127 -16.18 1.53 -2.87
N PHE A 128 -15.27 0.59 -2.90
CA PHE A 128 -13.92 0.72 -3.42
C PHE A 128 -13.74 -0.20 -4.62
N ASP A 129 -12.63 -0.06 -5.34
CA ASP A 129 -12.36 -0.87 -6.54
C ASP A 129 -12.50 -2.37 -6.28
N GLU A 130 -12.06 -2.84 -5.10
CA GLU A 130 -12.20 -4.24 -4.71
C GLU A 130 -13.65 -4.72 -4.61
N ASP A 131 -14.60 -3.82 -4.29
CA ASP A 131 -16.02 -4.13 -4.15
C ASP A 131 -16.73 -4.22 -5.51
N LEU A 132 -16.10 -3.70 -6.56
CA LEU A 132 -16.62 -3.75 -7.93
C LEU A 132 -16.28 -5.08 -8.60
N HIS A 133 -15.26 -5.77 -8.10
CA HIS A 133 -14.82 -7.04 -8.67
C HIS A 133 -15.64 -8.18 -8.08
N ILE A 134 -16.11 -9.06 -8.97
CA ILE A 134 -16.72 -10.31 -8.56
C ILE A 134 -15.60 -11.27 -8.21
N MET A 135 -15.58 -11.71 -6.97
CA MET A 135 -14.63 -12.70 -6.50
C MET A 135 -15.13 -14.10 -6.86
N ALA A 136 -14.25 -14.96 -7.36
CA ALA A 136 -14.51 -16.38 -7.49
C ALA A 136 -13.86 -17.09 -6.29
N VAL A 137 -14.67 -17.56 -5.37
CA VAL A 137 -14.25 -18.26 -4.15
C VAL A 137 -14.76 -19.69 -4.25
N GLY A 138 -13.85 -20.68 -4.26
CA GLY A 138 -14.22 -22.08 -4.34
C GLY A 138 -15.05 -22.47 -5.57
N GLY A 139 -14.93 -21.71 -6.68
CA GLY A 139 -15.76 -21.90 -7.88
C GLY A 139 -17.12 -21.19 -7.83
N GLU A 140 -17.48 -20.62 -6.71
CA GLU A 140 -18.69 -19.83 -6.52
C GLU A 140 -18.41 -18.33 -6.69
N VAL A 141 -19.44 -17.58 -7.07
CA VAL A 141 -19.36 -16.14 -7.22
C VAL A 141 -19.63 -15.49 -5.87
N ALA A 142 -18.74 -14.61 -5.42
CA ALA A 142 -18.94 -13.80 -4.23
C ALA A 142 -19.15 -12.32 -4.62
N ILE A 143 -20.24 -11.74 -4.15
CA ILE A 143 -20.64 -10.36 -4.39
C ILE A 143 -20.51 -9.58 -3.09
N ILE A 144 -19.80 -8.45 -3.13
CA ILE A 144 -19.63 -7.59 -1.95
C ILE A 144 -20.71 -6.53 -1.92
N GLU A 145 -21.43 -6.45 -0.80
CA GLU A 145 -22.40 -5.42 -0.48
C GLU A 145 -21.93 -4.58 0.72
N LEU A 146 -22.33 -3.33 0.75
CA LEU A 146 -22.04 -2.45 1.90
C LEU A 146 -23.14 -2.59 2.95
N SER A 147 -22.74 -2.76 4.21
CA SER A 147 -23.69 -2.70 5.33
C SER A 147 -24.37 -1.33 5.38
N PRO A 148 -25.71 -1.29 5.58
CA PRO A 148 -26.42 -0.02 5.76
C PRO A 148 -25.92 0.81 6.95
N ASP A 149 -25.34 0.13 7.95
CA ASP A 149 -24.83 0.75 9.18
C ASP A 149 -23.31 0.97 9.14
N LEU A 150 -22.68 0.86 7.95
CA LEU A 150 -21.22 1.01 7.79
C LEU A 150 -20.77 2.40 8.21
N LYS A 151 -19.91 2.46 9.23
CA LYS A 151 -19.32 3.70 9.77
C LYS A 151 -17.99 3.99 9.10
N PRO A 152 -17.54 5.27 9.09
CA PRO A 152 -16.20 5.59 8.64
C PRO A 152 -15.12 4.89 9.47
N GLU A 153 -14.07 4.41 8.81
CA GLU A 153 -12.86 3.95 9.47
C GLU A 153 -11.94 5.14 9.78
N TYR A 154 -11.38 5.21 10.99
CA TYR A 154 -10.47 6.27 11.40
C TYR A 154 -9.10 5.73 11.75
N SER A 155 -8.05 6.46 11.34
CA SER A 155 -6.67 6.14 11.66
C SER A 155 -5.99 7.25 12.46
N ASN A 156 -5.08 6.84 13.36
CA ASN A 156 -4.13 7.72 14.02
C ASN A 156 -2.73 7.10 13.88
N SER A 157 -1.81 7.83 13.28
CA SER A 157 -0.44 7.42 13.03
C SER A 157 0.55 8.27 13.80
N PHE A 158 1.47 7.61 14.48
CA PHE A 158 2.65 8.21 15.12
C PHE A 158 3.90 7.61 14.51
N SER A 159 4.89 8.42 14.18
CA SER A 159 6.21 7.93 13.82
C SER A 159 7.33 8.79 14.42
N GLY A 160 8.47 8.15 14.62
CA GLY A 160 9.68 8.81 15.08
C GLY A 160 10.89 8.24 14.36
N SER A 161 11.73 9.11 13.78
CA SER A 161 12.89 8.68 13.02
C SER A 161 14.17 9.40 13.40
N LEU A 162 15.28 8.69 13.23
CA LEU A 162 16.65 9.22 13.29
C LEU A 162 17.31 8.99 11.94
N ASN A 163 17.83 10.05 11.36
CA ASN A 163 18.63 10.00 10.13
C ASN A 163 20.05 10.44 10.44
N TRP A 164 21.01 9.56 10.17
CA TRP A 164 22.42 9.84 10.32
C TRP A 164 23.15 9.67 9.00
N SER A 165 23.98 10.66 8.65
CA SER A 165 24.83 10.62 7.45
C SER A 165 26.29 10.83 7.81
N SER A 166 27.20 10.20 7.08
CA SER A 166 28.64 10.36 7.31
C SER A 166 29.43 9.99 6.07
N ASN A 167 30.64 10.54 5.97
CA ASN A 167 31.60 10.10 4.99
C ASN A 167 32.42 8.94 5.56
N ILE A 168 32.26 7.75 4.98
CA ILE A 168 32.99 6.55 5.38
C ILE A 168 33.94 6.15 4.25
N ARG A 169 35.25 6.15 4.53
CA ARG A 169 36.31 5.80 3.55
C ARG A 169 36.22 6.59 2.24
N GLY A 170 35.80 7.86 2.31
CA GLY A 170 35.64 8.71 1.14
C GLY A 170 34.32 8.59 0.38
N GLY A 171 33.45 7.67 0.77
CA GLY A 171 32.11 7.51 0.24
C GLY A 171 31.02 8.06 1.17
N GLU A 172 29.88 8.37 0.61
CA GLU A 172 28.70 8.86 1.35
C GLU A 172 27.92 7.68 1.94
N PHE A 173 27.66 7.74 3.24
CA PHE A 173 26.82 6.77 3.96
C PHE A 173 25.65 7.48 4.63
N ASN A 174 24.45 6.93 4.49
CA ASN A 174 23.26 7.39 5.18
C ASN A 174 22.53 6.20 5.80
N ILE A 175 22.02 6.37 7.02
CA ILE A 175 21.15 5.41 7.68
C ILE A 175 19.94 6.15 8.28
N LEU A 176 18.75 5.61 8.01
CA LEU A 176 17.49 6.02 8.58
C LEU A 176 16.94 4.87 9.42
N ALA A 177 16.59 5.14 10.66
CA ALA A 177 15.80 4.24 11.49
C ALA A 177 14.51 4.96 11.91
N GLU A 178 13.37 4.31 11.68
CA GLU A 178 12.05 4.84 12.01
C GLU A 178 11.26 3.80 12.81
N GLY A 179 10.65 4.23 13.92
CA GLY A 179 9.62 3.49 14.61
C GLY A 179 8.25 4.09 14.28
N PHE A 180 7.24 3.26 14.07
CA PHE A 180 5.88 3.70 13.76
C PHE A 180 4.84 2.91 14.54
N TYR A 181 3.69 3.58 14.79
CA TYR A 181 2.52 2.99 15.42
C TYR A 181 1.27 3.63 14.82
N THR A 182 0.43 2.83 14.17
CA THR A 182 -0.84 3.26 13.59
C THR A 182 -1.98 2.46 14.20
N THR A 183 -3.01 3.16 14.68
CA THR A 183 -4.27 2.54 15.11
C THR A 183 -5.34 2.78 14.07
N LEU A 184 -6.17 1.75 13.84
CA LEU A 184 -7.39 1.81 13.06
C LEU A 184 -8.57 1.54 13.99
N ASN A 185 -9.62 2.33 13.89
CA ASN A 185 -10.87 2.14 14.59
C ASN A 185 -11.98 1.91 13.56
N ASP A 186 -12.95 1.07 13.90
CA ASP A 186 -14.05 0.69 13.02
C ASP A 186 -13.54 0.16 11.66
N VAL A 187 -12.50 -0.69 11.70
CA VAL A 187 -11.82 -1.22 10.51
C VAL A 187 -12.80 -1.98 9.61
N PHE A 188 -12.70 -1.79 8.31
CA PHE A 188 -13.55 -2.51 7.37
C PHE A 188 -13.14 -3.97 7.27
N ILE A 189 -14.11 -4.86 7.48
CA ILE A 189 -13.98 -6.31 7.33
C ILE A 189 -15.08 -6.82 6.41
N LEU A 190 -14.85 -7.98 5.80
CA LEU A 190 -15.86 -8.71 5.03
C LEU A 190 -16.34 -9.88 5.86
N LYS A 191 -17.66 -10.05 5.89
CA LYS A 191 -18.34 -11.20 6.51
C LYS A 191 -19.26 -11.82 5.49
N GLU A 192 -19.37 -13.13 5.50
CA GLU A 192 -20.37 -13.83 4.72
C GLU A 192 -21.77 -13.49 5.27
N ASN A 193 -22.71 -13.18 4.36
CA ASN A 193 -24.09 -12.79 4.67
C ASN A 193 -25.09 -13.65 3.86
N GLY A 194 -24.82 -14.94 3.75
CA GLY A 194 -25.67 -15.88 3.06
C GLY A 194 -25.49 -15.89 1.53
N THR A 195 -26.55 -16.29 0.82
CA THR A 195 -26.53 -16.42 -0.64
C THR A 195 -27.72 -15.71 -1.27
N ASP A 196 -27.56 -15.21 -2.49
CA ASP A 196 -28.67 -14.64 -3.27
C ASP A 196 -29.58 -15.75 -3.87
N ALA A 197 -30.64 -15.33 -4.60
CA ALA A 197 -31.57 -16.25 -5.23
C ALA A 197 -30.93 -17.08 -6.37
N GLN A 198 -29.77 -16.70 -6.88
CA GLN A 198 -28.99 -17.37 -7.92
C GLN A 198 -27.96 -18.32 -7.33
N GLY A 199 -27.76 -18.31 -6.02
CA GLY A 199 -26.76 -19.11 -5.30
C GLY A 199 -25.40 -18.46 -5.20
N ASN A 200 -25.25 -17.18 -5.53
CA ASN A 200 -24.01 -16.44 -5.34
C ASN A 200 -23.80 -16.12 -3.84
N ILE A 201 -22.57 -16.21 -3.36
CA ILE A 201 -22.22 -15.85 -1.98
C ILE A 201 -22.32 -14.33 -1.82
N LEU A 202 -23.04 -13.87 -0.82
CA LEU A 202 -23.12 -12.48 -0.43
C LEU A 202 -22.08 -12.21 0.67
N MET A 203 -21.17 -11.30 0.41
CA MET A 203 -20.20 -10.80 1.38
C MET A 203 -20.60 -9.39 1.81
N GLU A 204 -20.82 -9.16 3.09
CA GLU A 204 -21.13 -7.84 3.61
C GLU A 204 -19.87 -7.15 4.12
N ARG A 205 -19.60 -5.94 3.62
CA ARG A 205 -18.58 -5.04 4.19
C ARG A 205 -19.18 -4.35 5.42
N THR A 206 -18.60 -4.62 6.57
CA THR A 206 -19.03 -4.07 7.86
C THR A 206 -17.82 -3.58 8.67
N ASN A 207 -18.06 -3.05 9.88
CA ASN A 207 -16.99 -2.62 10.77
C ASN A 207 -16.59 -3.72 11.76
N GLY A 208 -15.29 -3.97 11.86
CA GLY A 208 -14.69 -4.78 12.92
C GLY A 208 -14.27 -3.96 14.13
N SER A 209 -13.65 -4.62 15.11
CA SER A 209 -13.26 -4.03 16.40
C SER A 209 -12.15 -2.97 16.31
N GLY A 210 -11.52 -2.85 15.18
CA GLY A 210 -10.33 -2.04 14.96
C GLY A 210 -9.04 -2.88 14.94
N ALA A 211 -7.94 -2.22 14.58
CA ALA A 211 -6.65 -2.85 14.44
C ALA A 211 -5.51 -1.90 14.82
N TYR A 212 -4.29 -2.42 14.89
CA TYR A 212 -3.08 -1.62 14.94
C TYR A 212 -1.97 -2.25 14.11
N VAL A 213 -1.10 -1.38 13.62
CA VAL A 213 0.15 -1.75 12.96
C VAL A 213 1.28 -1.01 13.69
N ALA A 214 2.30 -1.74 14.14
CA ALA A 214 3.45 -1.18 14.83
C ALA A 214 4.73 -1.82 14.33
N GLY A 215 5.78 -1.05 14.15
CA GLY A 215 7.01 -1.61 13.62
C GLY A 215 8.20 -0.66 13.62
N VAL A 216 9.28 -1.15 13.04
CA VAL A 216 10.52 -0.43 12.83
C VAL A 216 10.98 -0.64 11.40
N ASN A 217 11.32 0.46 10.73
CA ASN A 217 12.01 0.49 9.44
C ASN A 217 13.47 0.87 9.66
N VAL A 218 14.38 0.17 9.00
CA VAL A 218 15.79 0.57 8.92
C VAL A 218 16.19 0.56 7.45
N GLU A 219 16.74 1.66 7.00
CA GLU A 219 17.20 1.83 5.64
C GLU A 219 18.62 2.40 5.64
N ALA A 220 19.50 1.82 4.85
CA ALA A 220 20.88 2.30 4.69
C ALA A 220 21.23 2.44 3.21
N THR A 221 21.87 3.56 2.88
CA THR A 221 22.42 3.84 1.55
C THR A 221 23.92 4.07 1.68
N TYR A 222 24.70 3.47 0.79
CA TYR A 222 26.15 3.66 0.74
C TYR A 222 26.63 3.86 -0.69
N THR A 223 27.30 4.98 -0.92
CA THR A 223 27.89 5.36 -2.20
C THR A 223 29.43 5.48 -2.00
N PRO A 224 30.17 4.34 -2.01
CA PRO A 224 31.62 4.35 -1.75
C PRO A 224 32.43 5.11 -2.80
N ILE A 225 31.95 5.09 -4.02
CA ILE A 225 32.49 5.82 -5.18
C ILE A 225 31.33 6.33 -6.02
N ARG A 226 31.58 7.35 -6.85
CA ARG A 226 30.55 8.01 -7.67
C ARG A 226 29.68 7.03 -8.48
N ASP A 227 30.29 5.94 -8.96
CA ASP A 227 29.67 5.02 -9.92
C ASP A 227 29.04 3.79 -9.26
N LEU A 228 29.07 3.67 -7.93
CA LEU A 228 28.50 2.56 -7.17
C LEU A 228 27.54 3.09 -6.10
N ASN A 229 26.28 2.73 -6.22
CA ASN A 229 25.25 3.00 -5.22
C ASN A 229 24.69 1.69 -4.67
N MET A 230 24.56 1.59 -3.36
CA MET A 230 24.00 0.43 -2.67
C MET A 230 22.95 0.91 -1.68
N GLN A 231 21.79 0.27 -1.68
CA GLN A 231 20.71 0.54 -0.75
C GLN A 231 20.16 -0.78 -0.18
N ILE A 232 19.86 -0.80 1.09
CA ILE A 232 19.18 -1.89 1.77
C ILE A 232 18.12 -1.32 2.71
N GLY A 233 16.94 -1.91 2.70
CA GLY A 233 15.87 -1.58 3.61
C GLY A 233 15.27 -2.83 4.24
N TYR A 234 14.91 -2.74 5.50
CA TYR A 234 14.27 -3.83 6.23
C TYR A 234 13.21 -3.31 7.18
N THR A 235 12.05 -3.96 7.17
CA THR A 235 10.92 -3.66 8.04
C THR A 235 10.60 -4.87 8.91
N PHE A 236 10.47 -4.62 10.18
CA PHE A 236 9.81 -5.52 11.14
C PHE A 236 8.53 -4.85 11.62
N GLN A 237 7.40 -5.53 11.49
CA GLN A 237 6.10 -5.00 11.94
C GLN A 237 5.22 -6.08 12.56
N LYS A 238 4.22 -5.63 13.30
CA LYS A 238 3.10 -6.46 13.76
C LYS A 238 1.80 -5.76 13.39
N SER A 239 0.94 -6.46 12.68
CA SER A 239 -0.40 -6.02 12.29
C SER A 239 -1.41 -6.93 12.98
N ARG A 240 -2.25 -6.37 13.85
CA ARG A 240 -3.16 -7.14 14.70
C ARG A 240 -4.52 -6.46 14.82
N TYR A 241 -5.57 -7.26 14.79
CA TYR A 241 -6.90 -6.84 15.26
C TYR A 241 -6.91 -6.68 16.78
N LYS A 242 -7.71 -5.76 17.30
CA LYS A 242 -7.89 -5.55 18.74
C LYS A 242 -8.58 -6.76 19.38
N GLU A 243 -9.64 -7.25 18.74
CA GLU A 243 -10.33 -8.49 19.07
C GLU A 243 -10.12 -9.53 17.97
N PRO A 244 -10.21 -10.83 18.28
CA PRO A 244 -10.12 -11.86 17.26
C PRO A 244 -11.25 -11.74 16.24
N GLU A 245 -10.91 -11.83 14.95
CA GLU A 245 -11.88 -11.83 13.85
C GLU A 245 -12.11 -13.26 13.34
N VAL A 246 -13.38 -13.59 13.12
CA VAL A 246 -13.82 -14.85 12.49
C VAL A 246 -13.92 -14.62 10.99
N TRP A 247 -13.23 -15.44 10.22
CA TRP A 247 -13.20 -15.32 8.75
C TRP A 247 -13.80 -16.54 8.02
N SER A 248 -14.07 -17.62 8.73
CA SER A 248 -14.67 -18.86 8.20
C SER A 248 -15.68 -19.43 9.18
N GLU A 249 -16.69 -20.10 8.67
CA GLU A 249 -17.67 -20.84 9.45
C GLU A 249 -17.18 -22.26 9.85
N ASN A 250 -16.00 -22.67 9.35
CA ASN A 250 -15.39 -23.96 9.72
C ASN A 250 -15.04 -23.95 11.23
N PRO A 251 -15.67 -24.84 12.04
CA PRO A 251 -15.44 -24.87 13.49
C PRO A 251 -14.01 -25.27 13.89
N ASN A 252 -13.20 -25.76 12.95
CA ASN A 252 -11.81 -26.12 13.18
C ASN A 252 -10.88 -24.89 13.05
N ILE A 253 -11.39 -23.74 12.61
CA ILE A 253 -10.62 -22.50 12.46
C ILE A 253 -10.91 -21.58 13.64
N GLU A 254 -9.86 -21.26 14.41
CA GLU A 254 -9.99 -20.34 15.53
C GLU A 254 -9.96 -18.87 15.05
N PRO A 255 -10.72 -17.98 15.71
CA PRO A 255 -10.67 -16.54 15.41
C PRO A 255 -9.26 -15.98 15.56
N GLN A 256 -8.87 -15.13 14.61
CA GLN A 256 -7.50 -14.61 14.51
C GLN A 256 -7.39 -13.14 14.91
N LYS A 257 -6.34 -12.82 15.69
CA LYS A 257 -5.89 -11.43 15.91
C LYS A 257 -4.88 -10.98 14.86
N ARG A 258 -4.18 -11.92 14.22
CA ARG A 258 -3.19 -11.61 13.20
C ARG A 258 -3.90 -11.21 11.89
N MET A 259 -3.53 -10.07 11.31
CA MET A 259 -4.07 -9.68 10.02
C MET A 259 -3.51 -10.59 8.92
N PHE A 260 -4.40 -11.02 8.04
CA PHE A 260 -4.02 -11.84 6.88
C PHE A 260 -3.24 -11.03 5.84
N ARG A 261 -2.45 -11.72 5.03
CA ARG A 261 -1.67 -11.17 3.91
C ARG A 261 -0.74 -10.03 4.31
N THR A 262 -0.28 -10.06 5.56
CA THR A 262 0.58 -9.04 6.14
C THR A 262 1.81 -9.71 6.75
N PRO A 263 2.97 -9.71 6.06
CA PRO A 263 4.20 -10.29 6.60
C PRO A 263 4.72 -9.46 7.78
N ASP A 264 5.20 -10.14 8.83
CA ASP A 264 5.83 -9.45 9.97
C ASP A 264 7.25 -8.94 9.58
N HIS A 265 7.86 -9.49 8.52
CA HIS A 265 9.21 -9.17 8.07
C HIS A 265 9.25 -9.02 6.56
N TYR A 266 9.81 -7.92 6.06
CA TYR A 266 10.09 -7.75 4.64
C TYR A 266 11.24 -6.76 4.43
N GLY A 267 11.81 -6.77 3.25
CA GLY A 267 12.92 -5.88 2.95
C GLY A 267 13.28 -5.88 1.47
N PHE A 268 14.17 -5.00 1.14
CA PHE A 268 14.69 -4.87 -0.22
C PHE A 268 16.18 -4.55 -0.21
N MET A 269 16.81 -4.81 -1.34
CA MET A 269 18.18 -4.37 -1.64
C MET A 269 18.29 -3.95 -3.10
N THR A 270 19.09 -2.92 -3.35
CA THR A 270 19.51 -2.52 -4.70
C THR A 270 20.99 -2.24 -4.71
N VAL A 271 21.65 -2.60 -5.81
CA VAL A 271 23.02 -2.24 -6.11
C VAL A 271 23.08 -1.80 -7.57
N ASP A 272 23.56 -0.60 -7.80
CA ASP A 272 23.79 -0.04 -9.13
C ASP A 272 25.26 0.29 -9.29
N TYR A 273 25.90 -0.31 -10.29
CA TYR A 273 27.28 -0.06 -10.60
C TYR A 273 27.49 0.26 -12.08
N THR A 274 28.03 1.43 -12.36
CA THR A 274 28.37 1.86 -13.71
C THR A 274 29.88 1.78 -13.93
N MET A 275 30.30 0.91 -14.85
CA MET A 275 31.70 0.73 -15.22
C MET A 275 31.99 1.43 -16.55
N PHE A 276 33.11 2.12 -16.63
CA PHE A 276 33.64 2.72 -17.86
C PHE A 276 32.62 3.64 -18.57
N ASP A 277 31.72 4.28 -17.83
CA ASP A 277 30.67 5.16 -18.36
C ASP A 277 29.76 4.52 -19.44
N ALA A 278 29.78 3.20 -19.57
CA ALA A 278 29.05 2.49 -20.62
C ALA A 278 28.38 1.19 -20.17
N LEU A 279 28.90 0.54 -19.14
CA LEU A 279 28.37 -0.74 -18.65
C LEU A 279 27.71 -0.53 -17.29
N ASN A 280 26.40 -0.70 -17.22
CA ASN A 280 25.66 -0.67 -15.98
C ASN A 280 25.28 -2.09 -15.53
N ILE A 281 25.53 -2.40 -14.27
CA ILE A 281 25.13 -3.64 -13.61
C ILE A 281 24.20 -3.26 -12.47
N ALA A 282 22.94 -3.67 -12.56
CA ALA A 282 21.94 -3.46 -11.54
C ALA A 282 21.53 -4.79 -10.90
N LEU A 283 21.55 -4.81 -9.58
CA LEU A 283 21.06 -5.91 -8.75
C LEU A 283 19.86 -5.38 -7.95
N SER A 284 18.77 -6.14 -7.94
CA SER A 284 17.61 -5.86 -7.08
C SER A 284 17.19 -7.12 -6.35
N GLY A 285 16.79 -6.98 -5.09
CA GLY A 285 16.28 -8.09 -4.30
C GLY A 285 15.12 -7.62 -3.43
N THR A 286 14.10 -8.46 -3.32
CA THR A 286 12.96 -8.26 -2.41
C THR A 286 12.80 -9.51 -1.56
N TYR A 287 12.76 -9.32 -0.26
CA TYR A 287 12.47 -10.35 0.72
C TYR A 287 11.07 -10.15 1.28
N THR A 288 10.23 -11.18 1.23
CA THR A 288 8.92 -11.21 1.87
C THR A 288 8.90 -12.38 2.86
N GLY A 289 8.75 -12.08 4.13
CA GLY A 289 8.62 -13.07 5.18
C GLY A 289 7.30 -13.82 5.10
N SER A 290 7.19 -14.90 5.88
CA SER A 290 5.95 -15.67 5.97
C SER A 290 4.81 -14.83 6.50
N MET A 291 3.62 -15.05 5.98
CA MET A 291 2.38 -14.42 6.40
C MET A 291 1.25 -15.43 6.49
N LEU A 292 0.21 -15.07 7.23
CA LEU A 292 -1.00 -15.84 7.33
C LEU A 292 -1.90 -15.52 6.13
N VAL A 293 -2.45 -16.55 5.49
CA VAL A 293 -3.39 -16.41 4.37
C VAL A 293 -4.57 -17.35 4.56
N GLN A 294 -5.70 -16.91 4.04
CA GLN A 294 -6.92 -17.69 3.94
C GLN A 294 -6.87 -18.50 2.65
N HIS A 295 -7.31 -19.74 2.70
CA HIS A 295 -7.53 -20.60 1.54
C HIS A 295 -8.93 -21.18 1.67
N PHE A 296 -9.83 -20.73 0.82
CA PHE A 296 -11.23 -21.08 0.89
C PHE A 296 -11.51 -22.45 0.25
N ALA A 297 -12.53 -23.14 0.77
CA ALA A 297 -13.00 -24.41 0.22
C ALA A 297 -13.43 -24.28 -1.24
N GLY A 298 -13.41 -25.39 -1.96
CA GLY A 298 -13.71 -25.49 -3.37
C GLY A 298 -12.73 -26.44 -4.05
N TYR A 299 -11.55 -25.96 -4.39
CA TYR A 299 -10.44 -26.80 -4.82
C TYR A 299 -9.92 -27.71 -3.70
N ILE A 300 -9.89 -27.19 -2.48
CA ILE A 300 -9.67 -27.97 -1.24
C ILE A 300 -11.00 -28.30 -0.58
N ALA A 301 -11.03 -29.32 0.29
CA ALA A 301 -12.26 -29.87 0.85
C ALA A 301 -12.94 -28.92 1.89
N GLU A 302 -12.18 -28.11 2.59
CA GLU A 302 -12.64 -27.21 3.63
C GLU A 302 -11.71 -25.99 3.72
N ASP A 303 -12.21 -24.89 4.27
CA ASP A 303 -11.40 -23.69 4.52
C ASP A 303 -10.21 -24.02 5.42
N VAL A 304 -9.04 -23.47 5.07
CA VAL A 304 -7.80 -23.68 5.79
C VAL A 304 -7.05 -22.36 6.01
N GLU A 305 -6.51 -22.21 7.22
CA GLU A 305 -5.55 -21.16 7.51
C GLU A 305 -4.13 -21.63 7.19
N MET A 306 -3.47 -20.95 6.27
CA MET A 306 -2.14 -21.31 5.80
C MET A 306 -1.10 -20.28 6.21
N THR A 307 0.11 -20.75 6.57
CA THR A 307 1.29 -19.89 6.70
C THR A 307 2.15 -20.02 5.46
N THR A 308 2.37 -18.94 4.74
CA THR A 308 3.16 -18.95 3.50
C THR A 308 4.64 -19.22 3.76
N PRO A 309 5.38 -19.76 2.79
CA PRO A 309 6.84 -19.75 2.82
C PRO A 309 7.38 -18.31 2.75
N ASN A 310 8.66 -18.16 3.03
CA ASN A 310 9.38 -16.91 2.75
C ASN A 310 9.75 -16.84 1.27
N PHE A 311 9.69 -15.63 0.69
CA PHE A 311 10.12 -15.40 -0.69
C PHE A 311 11.32 -14.47 -0.74
N PHE A 312 12.25 -14.78 -1.65
CA PHE A 312 13.36 -13.91 -1.98
C PHE A 312 13.49 -13.81 -3.49
N ASP A 313 12.90 -12.75 -4.04
CA ASP A 313 12.98 -12.44 -5.47
C ASP A 313 14.19 -11.55 -5.73
N MET A 314 15.18 -12.07 -6.46
CA MET A 314 16.39 -11.36 -6.83
C MET A 314 16.52 -11.27 -8.35
N GLY A 315 16.78 -10.08 -8.85
CA GLY A 315 17.02 -9.78 -10.25
C GLY A 315 18.42 -9.24 -10.50
N ILE A 316 18.99 -9.60 -11.65
CA ILE A 316 20.24 -9.05 -12.17
C ILE A 316 19.99 -8.52 -13.58
N LYS A 317 20.36 -7.27 -13.82
CA LYS A 317 20.32 -6.64 -15.15
C LYS A 317 21.69 -6.12 -15.49
N ILE A 318 22.14 -6.37 -16.73
CA ILE A 318 23.33 -5.80 -17.33
C ILE A 318 22.88 -4.98 -18.53
N ALA A 319 23.36 -3.75 -18.63
CA ALA A 319 23.08 -2.86 -19.75
C ALA A 319 24.40 -2.25 -20.27
N TYR A 320 24.59 -2.28 -21.58
CA TYR A 320 25.76 -1.72 -22.24
C TYR A 320 25.33 -0.66 -23.25
N ASP A 321 25.84 0.56 -23.09
CA ASP A 321 25.60 1.70 -23.95
C ASP A 321 26.67 1.80 -25.04
N TYR A 322 26.29 1.45 -26.27
CA TYR A 322 27.14 1.61 -27.44
C TYR A 322 26.89 3.00 -28.06
N LYS A 323 27.90 3.87 -27.94
CA LYS A 323 27.84 5.24 -28.48
C LYS A 323 28.11 5.22 -29.98
N LEU A 324 27.16 5.72 -30.76
CA LEU A 324 27.28 5.96 -32.20
C LEU A 324 27.83 7.38 -32.48
N SER A 325 28.19 7.65 -33.73
CA SER A 325 28.42 9.02 -34.18
C SER A 325 27.13 9.84 -34.04
N ASN A 326 27.21 11.15 -33.80
CA ASN A 326 26.10 12.08 -33.65
C ASN A 326 25.31 11.99 -32.34
N ASN A 327 25.94 11.62 -31.21
CA ASN A 327 25.34 11.52 -29.89
C ASN A 327 24.18 10.49 -29.77
N ASN A 328 23.99 9.64 -30.74
CA ASN A 328 23.07 8.52 -30.64
C ASN A 328 23.70 7.40 -29.81
N VAL A 329 22.89 6.73 -29.01
CA VAL A 329 23.29 5.59 -28.18
C VAL A 329 22.36 4.42 -28.48
N ILE A 330 22.94 3.23 -28.66
CA ILE A 330 22.20 1.98 -28.67
C ILE A 330 22.50 1.25 -27.36
N GLN A 331 21.50 0.98 -26.56
CA GLN A 331 21.65 0.22 -25.34
C GLN A 331 21.25 -1.25 -25.58
N PHE A 332 22.20 -2.13 -25.33
CA PHE A 332 21.97 -3.58 -25.23
C PHE A 332 21.76 -3.91 -23.76
N ASN A 333 20.66 -4.57 -23.43
CA ASN A 333 20.42 -4.98 -22.06
C ASN A 333 19.90 -6.40 -21.98
N GLY A 334 20.18 -7.05 -20.88
CA GLY A 334 19.72 -8.39 -20.61
C GLY A 334 19.87 -8.72 -19.14
N GLY A 335 19.22 -9.80 -18.71
CA GLY A 335 19.30 -10.18 -17.32
C GLY A 335 18.46 -11.38 -16.97
N VAL A 336 18.38 -11.59 -15.66
CA VAL A 336 17.60 -12.66 -15.03
C VAL A 336 16.74 -12.03 -13.95
N LYS A 337 15.43 -12.29 -13.98
CA LYS A 337 14.52 -12.02 -12.88
C LYS A 337 14.35 -13.30 -12.07
N ASN A 338 14.10 -13.15 -10.79
CA ASN A 338 13.90 -14.25 -9.86
C ASN A 338 15.00 -15.32 -9.96
N VAL A 339 16.24 -14.91 -9.72
CA VAL A 339 17.46 -15.76 -9.85
C VAL A 339 17.35 -17.05 -9.03
N PHE A 340 16.70 -16.98 -7.85
CA PHE A 340 16.57 -18.12 -6.95
C PHE A 340 15.35 -18.99 -7.24
N ASN A 341 14.53 -18.62 -8.25
CA ASN A 341 13.29 -19.34 -8.59
C ASN A 341 12.32 -19.45 -7.40
N SER A 342 12.22 -18.37 -6.61
CA SER A 342 11.40 -18.26 -5.41
C SER A 342 10.03 -17.67 -5.78
N TYR A 343 9.05 -18.53 -6.03
CA TYR A 343 7.71 -18.13 -6.44
C TYR A 343 6.66 -19.06 -5.83
N GLN A 344 5.41 -18.64 -5.85
CA GLN A 344 4.29 -19.50 -5.48
C GLN A 344 4.06 -20.53 -6.59
N ASP A 345 3.97 -21.80 -6.25
CA ASP A 345 3.79 -22.92 -7.18
C ASP A 345 2.58 -23.82 -6.84
N ASP A 346 1.86 -23.46 -5.77
CA ASP A 346 0.68 -24.18 -5.26
C ASP A 346 -0.65 -23.47 -5.59
N PHE A 347 -0.72 -22.82 -6.75
CA PHE A 347 -1.96 -22.18 -7.19
C PHE A 347 -3.07 -23.20 -7.42
N ASP A 348 -4.27 -22.88 -6.96
CA ASP A 348 -5.46 -23.62 -7.31
C ASP A 348 -5.71 -23.62 -8.82
N GLN A 349 -6.32 -24.69 -9.33
CA GLN A 349 -6.59 -24.88 -10.74
C GLN A 349 -8.02 -25.34 -10.97
N GLY A 350 -8.55 -25.05 -12.17
CA GLY A 350 -9.88 -25.50 -12.56
C GLY A 350 -10.99 -24.54 -12.20
N ALA A 351 -12.21 -25.04 -12.25
CA ALA A 351 -13.42 -24.24 -12.02
C ALA A 351 -13.61 -23.88 -10.54
N ASP A 352 -13.27 -24.82 -9.67
CA ASP A 352 -13.52 -24.73 -8.22
C ASP A 352 -12.34 -24.05 -7.45
N ARG A 353 -11.41 -23.41 -8.19
CA ARG A 353 -10.26 -22.74 -7.58
C ARG A 353 -10.67 -21.56 -6.72
N ASP A 354 -9.94 -21.33 -5.64
CA ASP A 354 -9.93 -20.05 -4.95
C ASP A 354 -9.03 -19.06 -5.73
N ALA A 355 -9.65 -18.16 -6.49
CA ALA A 355 -8.93 -17.15 -7.26
C ALA A 355 -8.23 -16.12 -6.36
N GLY A 356 -8.62 -16.02 -5.10
CA GLY A 356 -7.99 -15.22 -4.07
C GLY A 356 -6.72 -15.83 -3.47
N TYR A 357 -6.47 -17.12 -3.66
CA TYR A 357 -5.30 -17.82 -3.10
C TYR A 357 -4.02 -17.51 -3.87
N ILE A 358 -3.67 -16.23 -3.92
CA ILE A 358 -2.44 -15.68 -4.52
C ILE A 358 -1.70 -14.90 -3.44
N TYR A 359 -0.51 -15.34 -3.05
CA TYR A 359 0.22 -14.77 -1.91
C TYR A 359 1.71 -14.55 -2.16
N GLY A 360 2.26 -15.02 -3.27
CA GLY A 360 3.67 -14.95 -3.61
C GLY A 360 3.94 -14.42 -5.01
N PRO A 361 5.22 -14.29 -5.40
CA PRO A 361 5.59 -13.99 -6.77
C PRO A 361 5.02 -15.05 -7.71
N ALA A 362 4.34 -14.63 -8.77
CA ALA A 362 3.67 -15.54 -9.71
C ALA A 362 4.60 -16.06 -10.83
N LEU A 363 5.76 -15.43 -11.05
CA LEU A 363 6.66 -15.75 -12.16
C LEU A 363 7.89 -16.50 -11.69
N PRO A 364 8.22 -17.65 -12.30
CA PRO A 364 9.48 -18.34 -12.07
C PRO A 364 10.67 -17.54 -12.62
N ARG A 365 11.86 -18.09 -12.48
CA ARG A 365 13.08 -17.51 -13.07
C ARG A 365 12.87 -17.21 -14.56
N THR A 366 13.10 -15.96 -14.94
CA THR A 366 12.86 -15.48 -16.29
C THR A 366 14.10 -14.77 -16.82
N PHE A 367 14.56 -15.16 -18.02
CA PHE A 367 15.62 -14.48 -18.76
C PHE A 367 15.03 -13.48 -19.73
N PHE A 368 15.67 -12.34 -19.87
CA PHE A 368 15.23 -11.33 -20.83
C PHE A 368 16.40 -10.70 -21.56
N LEU A 369 16.17 -10.27 -22.79
CA LEU A 369 17.07 -9.46 -23.62
C LEU A 369 16.27 -8.29 -24.18
N GLY A 370 16.93 -7.15 -24.32
CA GLY A 370 16.33 -5.92 -24.82
C GLY A 370 17.32 -5.04 -25.58
N LEU A 371 16.77 -4.28 -26.51
CA LEU A 371 17.46 -3.25 -27.27
C LEU A 371 16.68 -1.95 -27.13
N LYS A 372 17.39 -0.86 -26.88
CA LYS A 372 16.79 0.48 -26.73
C LYS A 372 17.55 1.48 -27.57
#